data_0dd33ab894e93ac442ba94bfe0b782b5
#
_entry.id   0dd33ab894e93ac442ba94bfe0b782b5
#
_cell.length_a   1.000
_cell.length_b   1.000
_cell.length_c   1.000
_cell.angle_alpha   90.00
_cell.angle_beta   90.00
_cell.angle_gamma   90.00
#
_symmetry.space_group_name_H-M   'P 1'
#
loop_
_entity.id
_entity.type
_entity.pdbx_description
1 polymer ?
#
loop_
_entity_poly.entity_id
_entity_poly.type
_entity_poly.pdbx_seq_one_letter_code
_entity_poly.pdbx_strand_id
1 'polypeptide(L)'
;MNQLFPLFLRTDRLHFLIAGGGDVAEEKLQALLRQYPDAHVVVIAEHFETNLVRLAQSHAFVVLRQKAFSASDLNNIQVVLAATRDAAFNLSIVQEARKRNILVNAADMPELCDFYLGAVVKKGNLKIGISTNGSSPILARRLREFFEDVLPDDIDQLINDLYVVRKSLKGDFQGKSKTLSELTASFRCSGGLLQVARNPDNEVWD
;
A
#
# COMPACT_ATOMS: atom_id res chain seq x y z
N MET A 1 -10.65 -8.25 17.66
CA MET A 1 -9.99 -6.94 17.94
C MET A 1 -9.02 -6.66 16.79
N ASN A 2 -8.95 -5.41 16.30
CA ASN A 2 -7.99 -5.06 15.24
C ASN A 2 -6.59 -4.92 15.85
N GLN A 3 -5.64 -5.74 15.38
CA GLN A 3 -4.26 -5.78 15.86
C GLN A 3 -3.28 -5.07 14.92
N LEU A 4 -3.78 -4.49 13.81
CA LEU A 4 -2.93 -3.84 12.83
C LEU A 4 -2.48 -2.47 13.30
N PHE A 5 -1.18 -2.22 13.23
CA PHE A 5 -0.60 -0.90 13.45
C PHE A 5 -0.40 -0.19 12.10
N PRO A 6 -1.06 0.96 11.85
CA PRO A 6 -0.92 1.67 10.59
C PRO A 6 0.44 2.38 10.51
N LEU A 7 1.18 2.11 9.45
CA LEU A 7 2.47 2.76 9.17
C LEU A 7 2.70 2.92 7.67
N PHE A 8 3.54 3.88 7.30
CA PHE A 8 4.00 4.09 5.93
C PHE A 8 5.49 3.78 5.84
N LEU A 9 5.85 2.76 5.06
CA LEU A 9 7.24 2.37 4.84
C LEU A 9 7.90 3.29 3.80
N ARG A 10 9.15 3.59 4.00
CA ARG A 10 9.99 4.28 3.01
C ARG A 10 10.51 3.29 1.97
N THR A 11 9.78 3.16 0.87
CA THR A 11 10.04 2.20 -0.20
C THR A 11 11.37 2.44 -0.94
N ASP A 12 11.89 3.67 -0.94
CA ASP A 12 13.20 4.04 -1.49
C ASP A 12 14.40 3.39 -0.76
N ARG A 13 14.15 2.76 0.38
CA ARG A 13 15.18 2.09 1.21
C ARG A 13 14.94 0.59 1.35
N LEU A 14 13.96 0.04 0.63
CA LEU A 14 13.55 -1.35 0.77
C LEU A 14 13.76 -2.09 -0.55
N HIS A 15 14.24 -3.32 -0.43
CA HIS A 15 14.27 -4.28 -1.52
C HIS A 15 13.18 -5.31 -1.27
N PHE A 16 12.36 -5.50 -2.28
CA PHE A 16 11.25 -6.44 -2.25
C PHE A 16 11.59 -7.69 -3.03
N LEU A 17 11.13 -8.83 -2.54
CA LEU A 17 11.14 -10.07 -3.28
C LEU A 17 9.70 -10.55 -3.43
N ILE A 18 9.32 -10.91 -4.66
CA ILE A 18 8.07 -11.60 -4.96
C ILE A 18 8.42 -13.01 -5.41
N ALA A 19 7.96 -14.01 -4.69
CA ALA A 19 8.11 -15.41 -5.08
C ALA A 19 6.81 -15.88 -5.73
N GLY A 20 6.87 -16.13 -7.02
CA GLY A 20 5.73 -16.51 -7.86
C GLY A 20 5.82 -15.85 -9.25
N GLY A 21 5.25 -16.49 -10.25
CA GLY A 21 5.32 -16.03 -11.65
C GLY A 21 3.96 -15.89 -12.35
N GLY A 22 2.86 -16.14 -11.63
CA GLY A 22 1.48 -16.10 -12.14
C GLY A 22 0.73 -14.83 -11.76
N ASP A 23 -0.59 -14.90 -11.93
CA ASP A 23 -1.57 -13.84 -11.68
C ASP A 23 -1.47 -13.22 -10.27
N VAL A 24 -1.28 -14.06 -9.24
CA VAL A 24 -1.13 -13.58 -7.85
C VAL A 24 0.11 -12.71 -7.70
N ALA A 25 1.24 -13.12 -8.28
CA ALA A 25 2.47 -12.34 -8.25
C ALA A 25 2.34 -11.03 -9.06
N GLU A 26 1.65 -11.07 -10.20
CA GLU A 26 1.33 -9.88 -11.01
C GLU A 26 0.51 -8.87 -10.18
N GLU A 27 -0.56 -9.32 -9.51
CA GLU A 27 -1.40 -8.48 -8.65
C GLU A 27 -0.57 -7.78 -7.56
N LYS A 28 0.30 -8.55 -6.87
CA LYS A 28 1.16 -8.00 -5.81
C LYS A 28 2.18 -6.99 -6.37
N LEU A 29 2.80 -7.30 -7.49
CA LEU A 29 3.72 -6.39 -8.16
C LEU A 29 3.00 -5.11 -8.60
N GLN A 30 1.83 -5.22 -9.22
CA GLN A 30 1.02 -4.07 -9.64
C GLN A 30 0.60 -3.20 -8.46
N ALA A 31 0.17 -3.81 -7.34
CA ALA A 31 -0.21 -3.09 -6.12
C ALA A 31 0.97 -2.28 -5.56
N LEU A 32 2.18 -2.85 -5.54
CA LEU A 32 3.39 -2.17 -5.09
C LEU A 32 3.78 -1.02 -6.02
N LEU A 33 3.85 -1.28 -7.34
CA LEU A 33 4.28 -0.30 -8.34
C LEU A 33 3.32 0.88 -8.50
N ARG A 34 2.02 0.68 -8.29
CA ARG A 34 1.04 1.79 -8.22
C ARG A 34 1.38 2.78 -7.12
N GLN A 35 1.92 2.31 -6.01
CA GLN A 35 2.28 3.16 -4.87
C GLN A 35 3.66 3.81 -5.03
N TYR A 36 4.60 3.07 -5.61
CA TYR A 36 5.97 3.52 -5.84
C TYR A 36 6.55 2.86 -7.09
N PRO A 37 6.50 3.54 -8.26
CA PRO A 37 6.95 2.98 -9.55
C PRO A 37 8.44 2.58 -9.58
N ASP A 38 9.27 3.25 -8.76
CA ASP A 38 10.71 3.01 -8.67
C ASP A 38 11.10 2.00 -7.57
N ALA A 39 10.16 1.16 -7.13
CA ALA A 39 10.45 0.14 -6.14
C ALA A 39 11.46 -0.89 -6.67
N HIS A 40 12.48 -1.17 -5.87
CA HIS A 40 13.43 -2.24 -6.17
C HIS A 40 12.82 -3.60 -5.87
N VAL A 41 12.43 -4.32 -6.93
CA VAL A 41 11.73 -5.60 -6.82
C VAL A 41 12.46 -6.70 -7.58
N VAL A 42 12.72 -7.81 -6.91
CA VAL A 42 13.14 -9.05 -7.57
C VAL A 42 11.95 -10.00 -7.58
N VAL A 43 11.57 -10.49 -8.76
CA VAL A 43 10.53 -11.52 -8.90
C VAL A 43 11.20 -12.83 -9.28
N ILE A 44 10.92 -13.90 -8.53
CA ILE A 44 11.53 -15.22 -8.74
C ILE A 44 10.45 -16.25 -9.01
N ALA A 45 10.60 -16.98 -10.12
CA ALA A 45 9.77 -18.12 -10.47
C ALA A 45 10.48 -19.00 -11.52
N GLU A 46 10.09 -20.26 -11.62
CA GLU A 46 10.55 -21.15 -12.68
C GLU A 46 9.92 -20.80 -14.03
N HIS A 47 8.69 -20.25 -14.00
CA HIS A 47 7.94 -19.80 -15.16
C HIS A 47 7.24 -18.48 -14.85
N PHE A 48 7.17 -17.59 -15.84
CA PHE A 48 6.49 -16.30 -15.77
C PHE A 48 5.36 -16.22 -16.77
N GLU A 49 4.21 -15.74 -16.33
CA GLU A 49 3.11 -15.38 -17.23
C GLU A 49 3.41 -14.11 -18.03
N THR A 50 2.88 -14.03 -19.23
CA THR A 50 3.19 -12.95 -20.19
C THR A 50 2.87 -11.57 -19.66
N ASN A 51 1.76 -11.41 -18.90
CA ASN A 51 1.36 -10.11 -18.37
C ASN A 51 2.33 -9.63 -17.29
N LEU A 52 2.79 -10.53 -16.41
CA LEU A 52 3.81 -10.22 -15.40
C LEU A 52 5.13 -9.78 -16.07
N VAL A 53 5.54 -10.46 -17.14
CA VAL A 53 6.75 -10.08 -17.90
C VAL A 53 6.60 -8.68 -18.47
N ARG A 54 5.47 -8.36 -19.11
CA ARG A 54 5.21 -7.02 -19.68
C ARG A 54 5.22 -5.95 -18.59
N LEU A 55 4.58 -6.22 -17.45
CA LEU A 55 4.57 -5.31 -16.31
C LEU A 55 5.99 -5.05 -15.79
N ALA A 56 6.78 -6.10 -15.60
CA ALA A 56 8.16 -5.98 -15.15
C ALA A 56 9.04 -5.17 -16.12
N GLN A 57 8.91 -5.43 -17.42
CA GLN A 57 9.68 -4.73 -18.47
C GLN A 57 9.37 -3.23 -18.56
N SER A 58 8.20 -2.79 -18.10
CA SER A 58 7.84 -1.37 -18.09
C SER A 58 8.40 -0.59 -16.87
N HIS A 59 9.15 -1.27 -15.97
CA HIS A 59 9.68 -0.66 -14.74
C HIS A 59 11.18 -0.99 -14.57
N ALA A 60 12.01 0.03 -14.58
CA ALA A 60 13.47 -0.10 -14.62
C ALA A 60 14.09 -0.84 -13.42
N PHE A 61 13.42 -0.81 -12.26
CA PHE A 61 13.91 -1.41 -11.01
C PHE A 61 13.26 -2.75 -10.68
N VAL A 62 12.54 -3.36 -11.63
CA VAL A 62 11.98 -4.71 -11.50
C VAL A 62 12.85 -5.71 -12.24
N VAL A 63 13.34 -6.72 -11.55
CA VAL A 63 14.20 -7.77 -12.09
C VAL A 63 13.50 -9.11 -12.00
N LEU A 64 13.34 -9.78 -13.15
CA LEU A 64 12.86 -11.16 -13.22
C LEU A 64 14.03 -12.14 -13.14
N ARG A 65 13.94 -13.12 -12.25
CA ARG A 65 14.90 -14.23 -12.15
C ARG A 65 14.19 -15.55 -12.37
N GLN A 66 14.38 -16.13 -13.55
CA GLN A 66 13.77 -17.42 -13.90
C GLN A 66 14.60 -18.56 -13.30
N LYS A 67 14.19 -19.00 -12.13
CA LYS A 67 14.81 -20.11 -11.38
C LYS A 67 13.93 -20.55 -10.23
N ALA A 68 14.22 -21.70 -9.65
CA ALA A 68 13.66 -22.11 -8.37
C ALA A 68 14.14 -21.15 -7.26
N PHE A 69 13.23 -20.84 -6.31
CA PHE A 69 13.56 -20.05 -5.13
C PHE A 69 14.56 -20.81 -4.23
N SER A 70 15.48 -20.08 -3.65
CA SER A 70 16.41 -20.58 -2.64
C SER A 70 16.55 -19.60 -1.48
N ALA A 71 16.92 -20.08 -0.31
CA ALA A 71 17.08 -19.26 0.88
C ALA A 71 18.09 -18.09 0.70
N SER A 72 19.06 -18.23 -0.21
CA SER A 72 20.02 -17.17 -0.56
C SER A 72 19.39 -15.99 -1.29
N ASP A 73 18.21 -16.17 -1.90
CA ASP A 73 17.50 -15.09 -2.58
C ASP A 73 16.95 -14.04 -1.61
N LEU A 74 16.86 -14.38 -0.35
CA LEU A 74 16.48 -13.48 0.73
C LEU A 74 17.61 -12.55 1.21
N ASN A 75 18.81 -12.68 0.68
CA ASN A 75 19.92 -11.81 1.05
C ASN A 75 19.64 -10.37 0.58
N ASN A 76 19.78 -9.41 1.51
CA ASN A 76 19.50 -7.99 1.29
C ASN A 76 18.03 -7.66 0.95
N ILE A 77 17.09 -8.55 1.26
CA ILE A 77 15.65 -8.33 1.14
C ILE A 77 15.09 -7.91 2.49
N GLN A 78 14.19 -6.93 2.52
CA GLN A 78 13.50 -6.48 3.72
C GLN A 78 12.02 -6.86 3.72
N VAL A 79 11.44 -7.09 2.54
CA VAL A 79 10.02 -7.42 2.40
C VAL A 79 9.85 -8.55 1.37
N VAL A 80 9.11 -9.59 1.75
CA VAL A 80 8.80 -10.73 0.87
C VAL A 80 7.29 -10.84 0.66
N LEU A 81 6.90 -11.05 -0.58
CA LEU A 81 5.56 -11.40 -0.99
C LEU A 81 5.59 -12.85 -1.53
N ALA A 82 5.13 -13.81 -0.73
CA ALA A 82 4.97 -15.19 -1.17
C ALA A 82 3.65 -15.31 -1.95
N ALA A 83 3.74 -15.40 -3.26
CA ALA A 83 2.64 -15.19 -4.21
C ALA A 83 2.51 -16.37 -5.19
N THR A 84 2.60 -17.59 -4.67
CA THR A 84 2.34 -18.81 -5.44
C THR A 84 0.98 -19.42 -5.07
N ARG A 85 0.49 -20.36 -5.89
CA ARG A 85 -0.69 -21.16 -5.59
C ARG A 85 -0.38 -22.37 -4.69
N ASP A 86 0.90 -22.62 -4.41
CA ASP A 86 1.35 -23.70 -3.53
C ASP A 86 1.51 -23.19 -2.09
N ALA A 87 0.55 -23.52 -1.24
CA ALA A 87 0.53 -23.12 0.16
C ALA A 87 1.73 -23.67 0.96
N ALA A 88 2.18 -24.91 0.67
CA ALA A 88 3.32 -25.50 1.34
C ALA A 88 4.63 -24.78 0.97
N PHE A 89 4.74 -24.39 -0.30
CA PHE A 89 5.89 -23.62 -0.76
C PHE A 89 5.86 -22.20 -0.18
N ASN A 90 4.71 -21.52 -0.17
CA ASN A 90 4.57 -20.22 0.48
C ASN A 90 4.96 -20.30 1.96
N LEU A 91 4.53 -21.33 2.69
CA LEU A 91 4.92 -21.55 4.08
C LEU A 91 6.44 -21.69 4.25
N SER A 92 7.09 -22.41 3.36
CA SER A 92 8.56 -22.58 3.40
C SER A 92 9.29 -21.24 3.24
N ILE A 93 8.80 -20.36 2.35
CA ILE A 93 9.33 -19.00 2.14
C ILE A 93 9.15 -18.17 3.42
N VAL A 94 7.95 -18.23 4.02
CA VAL A 94 7.65 -17.52 5.28
C VAL A 94 8.60 -17.94 6.39
N GLN A 95 8.84 -19.26 6.55
CA GLN A 95 9.74 -19.78 7.56
C GLN A 95 11.19 -19.29 7.36
N GLU A 96 11.67 -19.28 6.11
CA GLU A 96 13.01 -18.79 5.79
C GLU A 96 13.15 -17.27 5.98
N ALA A 97 12.12 -16.51 5.64
CA ALA A 97 12.08 -15.06 5.84
C ALA A 97 12.06 -14.68 7.34
N ARG A 98 11.27 -15.37 8.15
CA ARG A 98 11.20 -15.15 9.60
C ARG A 98 12.53 -15.40 10.33
N LYS A 99 13.31 -16.40 9.90
CA LYS A 99 14.67 -16.62 10.44
C LYS A 99 15.59 -15.41 10.26
N ARG A 100 15.27 -14.52 9.32
CA ARG A 100 16.05 -13.33 8.96
C ARG A 100 15.39 -12.01 9.37
N ASN A 101 14.27 -12.07 10.09
CA ASN A 101 13.45 -10.91 10.47
C ASN A 101 13.00 -10.08 9.25
N ILE A 102 12.69 -10.73 8.14
CA ILE A 102 12.15 -10.12 6.93
C ILE A 102 10.63 -10.08 7.05
N LEU A 103 10.01 -8.93 6.73
CA LEU A 103 8.57 -8.78 6.72
C LEU A 103 7.94 -9.61 5.60
N VAL A 104 6.87 -10.33 5.90
CA VAL A 104 6.23 -11.26 4.97
C VAL A 104 4.76 -10.95 4.77
N ASN A 105 4.32 -11.03 3.51
CA ASN A 105 2.93 -11.21 3.14
C ASN A 105 2.80 -12.48 2.31
N ALA A 106 1.97 -13.41 2.75
CA ALA A 106 1.71 -14.67 2.05
C ALA A 106 0.29 -14.66 1.47
N ALA A 107 0.15 -15.01 0.20
CA ALA A 107 -1.13 -15.09 -0.48
C ALA A 107 -2.00 -16.17 0.16
N ASP A 108 -3.27 -15.86 0.39
CA ASP A 108 -4.29 -16.76 0.96
C ASP A 108 -3.96 -17.35 2.35
N MET A 109 -2.97 -16.76 3.05
CA MET A 109 -2.52 -17.22 4.38
C MET A 109 -2.43 -16.03 5.35
N PRO A 110 -3.56 -15.39 5.73
CA PRO A 110 -3.56 -14.16 6.52
C PRO A 110 -2.89 -14.31 7.89
N GLU A 111 -2.97 -15.50 8.51
CA GLU A 111 -2.33 -15.82 9.79
C GLU A 111 -0.80 -15.84 9.74
N LEU A 112 -0.23 -15.92 8.54
CA LEU A 112 1.23 -15.90 8.32
C LEU A 112 1.74 -14.52 7.88
N CYS A 113 0.83 -13.55 7.66
CA CYS A 113 1.21 -12.23 7.20
C CYS A 113 1.62 -11.31 8.35
N ASP A 114 2.76 -10.63 8.21
CA ASP A 114 3.19 -9.58 9.13
C ASP A 114 2.55 -8.24 8.79
N PHE A 115 2.07 -8.07 7.55
CA PHE A 115 1.39 -6.87 7.06
C PHE A 115 0.40 -7.20 5.93
N TYR A 116 -0.53 -6.28 5.67
CA TYR A 116 -1.48 -6.39 4.57
C TYR A 116 -1.27 -5.28 3.54
N LEU A 117 -1.47 -5.62 2.27
CA LEU A 117 -1.55 -4.65 1.18
C LEU A 117 -3.00 -4.13 1.10
N GLY A 118 -3.29 -3.07 1.85
CA GLY A 118 -4.61 -2.44 1.87
C GLY A 118 -4.91 -1.61 0.62
N ALA A 119 -6.14 -1.11 0.53
CA ALA A 119 -6.50 -0.11 -0.47
C ALA A 119 -5.82 1.22 -0.14
N VAL A 120 -5.29 1.92 -1.15
CA VAL A 120 -4.57 3.18 -0.96
C VAL A 120 -5.06 4.21 -1.95
N VAL A 121 -5.51 5.36 -1.44
CA VAL A 121 -5.69 6.60 -2.22
C VAL A 121 -4.33 7.27 -2.39
N LYS A 122 -4.03 7.71 -3.60
CA LYS A 122 -2.81 8.47 -3.90
C LYS A 122 -3.16 9.67 -4.79
N LYS A 123 -3.00 10.88 -4.25
CA LYS A 123 -3.07 12.15 -5.01
C LYS A 123 -1.83 12.97 -4.69
N GLY A 124 -0.85 12.97 -5.59
CA GLY A 124 0.45 13.59 -5.38
C GLY A 124 1.16 13.08 -4.12
N ASN A 125 1.46 13.98 -3.19
CA ASN A 125 2.07 13.67 -1.89
C ASN A 125 1.08 13.10 -0.85
N LEU A 126 -0.24 13.21 -1.10
CA LEU A 126 -1.24 12.63 -0.21
C LEU A 126 -1.37 11.12 -0.42
N LYS A 127 -1.31 10.38 0.68
CA LYS A 127 -1.68 8.96 0.73
C LYS A 127 -2.63 8.69 1.88
N ILE A 128 -3.70 7.91 1.62
CA ILE A 128 -4.62 7.42 2.64
C ILE A 128 -4.63 5.89 2.53
N GLY A 129 -4.13 5.22 3.56
CA GLY A 129 -4.20 3.76 3.66
C GLY A 129 -5.52 3.34 4.30
N ILE A 130 -6.23 2.40 3.69
CA ILE A 130 -7.52 1.90 4.13
C ILE A 130 -7.40 0.40 4.38
N SER A 131 -7.69 -0.02 5.61
CA SER A 131 -7.73 -1.42 6.00
C SER A 131 -9.05 -1.73 6.69
N THR A 132 -9.66 -2.84 6.30
CA THR A 132 -10.83 -3.43 6.98
C THR A 132 -10.42 -4.66 7.80
N ASN A 133 -9.13 -4.78 8.13
CA ASN A 133 -8.57 -5.93 8.85
C ASN A 133 -8.88 -7.26 8.17
N GLY A 134 -8.87 -7.27 6.81
CA GLY A 134 -9.21 -8.46 6.03
C GLY A 134 -10.70 -8.76 5.92
N SER A 135 -11.57 -8.07 6.69
CA SER A 135 -13.00 -8.40 6.76
C SER A 135 -13.77 -8.06 5.49
N SER A 136 -13.40 -7.02 4.75
CA SER A 136 -14.10 -6.64 3.53
C SER A 136 -13.19 -5.90 2.53
N PRO A 137 -12.52 -6.62 1.63
CA PRO A 137 -11.73 -6.01 0.56
C PRO A 137 -12.57 -5.11 -0.36
N ILE A 138 -13.84 -5.49 -0.58
CA ILE A 138 -14.78 -4.72 -1.41
C ILE A 138 -15.07 -3.35 -0.76
N LEU A 139 -15.34 -3.32 0.55
CA LEU A 139 -15.57 -2.05 1.26
C LEU A 139 -14.33 -1.18 1.24
N ALA A 140 -13.14 -1.74 1.46
CA ALA A 140 -11.89 -1.00 1.39
C ALA A 140 -11.68 -0.36 0.01
N ARG A 141 -11.99 -1.09 -1.07
CA ARG A 141 -11.96 -0.58 -2.44
C ARG A 141 -12.98 0.54 -2.67
N ARG A 142 -14.23 0.37 -2.20
CA ARG A 142 -15.28 1.41 -2.32
C ARG A 142 -14.93 2.69 -1.58
N LEU A 143 -14.35 2.57 -0.38
CA LEU A 143 -13.87 3.72 0.37
C LEU A 143 -12.71 4.43 -0.35
N ARG A 144 -11.82 3.68 -0.99
CA ARG A 144 -10.77 4.27 -1.82
C ARG A 144 -11.38 5.09 -2.97
N GLU A 145 -12.29 4.48 -3.74
CA GLU A 145 -13.00 5.15 -4.85
C GLU A 145 -13.70 6.42 -4.36
N PHE A 146 -14.43 6.34 -3.25
CA PHE A 146 -15.08 7.50 -2.64
C PHE A 146 -14.08 8.63 -2.29
N PHE A 147 -12.96 8.31 -1.65
CA PHE A 147 -11.96 9.34 -1.33
C PHE A 147 -11.25 9.88 -2.56
N GLU A 148 -11.03 9.08 -3.59
CA GLU A 148 -10.48 9.54 -4.87
C GLU A 148 -11.42 10.56 -5.54
N ASP A 149 -12.74 10.38 -5.44
CA ASP A 149 -13.75 11.28 -6.01
C ASP A 149 -13.95 12.56 -5.17
N VAL A 150 -13.95 12.45 -3.85
CA VAL A 150 -14.22 13.58 -2.94
C VAL A 150 -13.02 14.51 -2.78
N LEU A 151 -11.81 13.98 -2.85
CA LEU A 151 -10.61 14.79 -2.69
C LEU A 151 -10.38 15.66 -3.94
N PRO A 152 -10.13 16.97 -3.79
CA PRO A 152 -9.82 17.84 -4.91
C PRO A 152 -8.59 17.38 -5.70
N ASP A 153 -8.57 17.62 -7.00
CA ASP A 153 -7.42 17.25 -7.85
C ASP A 153 -6.18 18.09 -7.56
N ASP A 154 -6.36 19.30 -7.05
CA ASP A 154 -5.32 20.24 -6.65
C ASP A 154 -4.85 20.08 -5.19
N ILE A 155 -5.26 19.00 -4.49
CA ILE A 155 -4.87 18.73 -3.09
C ILE A 155 -3.34 18.70 -2.92
N ASP A 156 -2.59 18.26 -3.92
CA ASP A 156 -1.12 18.24 -3.87
C ASP A 156 -0.53 19.66 -3.88
N GLN A 157 -1.15 20.58 -4.64
CA GLN A 157 -0.75 21.98 -4.63
C GLN A 157 -0.97 22.59 -3.25
N LEU A 158 -2.11 22.34 -2.63
CA LEU A 158 -2.40 22.80 -1.27
C LEU A 158 -1.37 22.30 -0.25
N ILE A 159 -0.99 21.02 -0.34
CA ILE A 159 0.04 20.43 0.54
C ILE A 159 1.38 21.15 0.36
N ASN A 160 1.78 21.43 -0.88
CA ASN A 160 3.01 22.13 -1.19
C ASN A 160 2.97 23.58 -0.68
N ASP A 161 1.85 24.29 -0.86
CA ASP A 161 1.67 25.66 -0.38
C ASP A 161 1.77 25.73 1.16
N LEU A 162 1.09 24.81 1.85
CA LEU A 162 1.18 24.70 3.31
C LEU A 162 2.60 24.38 3.78
N TYR A 163 3.35 23.57 3.03
CA TYR A 163 4.75 23.31 3.34
C TYR A 163 5.63 24.58 3.21
N VAL A 164 5.41 25.38 2.15
CA VAL A 164 6.12 26.66 1.94
C VAL A 164 5.78 27.63 3.08
N VAL A 165 4.50 27.79 3.39
CA VAL A 165 4.04 28.62 4.52
C VAL A 165 4.69 28.16 5.82
N ARG A 166 4.63 26.85 6.13
CA ARG A 166 5.26 26.30 7.33
C ARG A 166 6.76 26.64 7.43
N LYS A 167 7.48 26.65 6.32
CA LYS A 167 8.91 27.02 6.29
C LYS A 167 9.15 28.51 6.50
N SER A 168 8.28 29.37 6.01
CA SER A 168 8.39 30.83 6.13
C SER A 168 8.01 31.35 7.53
N LEU A 169 7.18 30.63 8.28
CA LEU A 169 6.76 31.01 9.62
C LEU A 169 7.94 31.03 10.58
N LYS A 170 8.13 32.18 11.26
CA LYS A 170 9.06 32.35 12.38
C LYS A 170 8.34 32.07 13.69
N GLY A 171 9.07 31.67 14.73
CA GLY A 171 8.50 31.41 16.04
C GLY A 171 8.56 29.93 16.46
N ASP A 172 7.94 29.64 17.58
CA ASP A 172 7.89 28.30 18.17
C ASP A 172 6.92 27.37 17.45
N PHE A 173 6.94 26.10 17.86
CA PHE A 173 6.07 25.07 17.30
C PHE A 173 4.57 25.37 17.49
N GLN A 174 4.19 25.95 18.65
CA GLN A 174 2.79 26.21 18.97
C GLN A 174 2.20 27.32 18.09
N GLY A 175 2.96 28.43 17.87
CA GLY A 175 2.53 29.51 16.99
C GLY A 175 2.38 29.06 15.53
N LYS A 176 3.32 28.28 15.04
CA LYS A 176 3.26 27.70 13.68
C LYS A 176 2.06 26.76 13.53
N SER A 177 1.81 25.90 14.52
CA SER A 177 0.69 24.96 14.50
C SER A 177 -0.65 25.70 14.49
N LYS A 178 -0.79 26.78 15.27
CA LYS A 178 -2.01 27.61 15.30
C LYS A 178 -2.30 28.22 13.94
N THR A 179 -1.33 28.89 13.31
CA THR A 179 -1.49 29.50 11.99
C THR A 179 -1.88 28.48 10.93
N LEU A 180 -1.21 27.32 10.88
CA LEU A 180 -1.54 26.26 9.94
C LEU A 180 -2.94 25.66 10.19
N SER A 181 -3.36 25.55 11.44
CA SER A 181 -4.72 25.09 11.80
C SER A 181 -5.79 26.06 11.33
N GLU A 182 -5.52 27.37 11.41
CA GLU A 182 -6.45 28.40 10.92
C GLU A 182 -6.56 28.35 9.39
N LEU A 183 -5.44 28.22 8.67
CA LEU A 183 -5.41 28.09 7.22
C LEU A 183 -6.13 26.83 6.70
N THR A 184 -6.17 25.77 7.48
CA THR A 184 -6.81 24.50 7.11
C THR A 184 -8.16 24.30 7.81
N ALA A 185 -8.74 25.36 8.38
CA ALA A 185 -10.00 25.27 9.13
C ALA A 185 -11.20 24.77 8.28
N SER A 186 -11.19 25.00 6.97
CA SER A 186 -12.21 24.51 6.03
C SER A 186 -12.24 22.98 5.90
N PHE A 187 -11.14 22.28 6.25
CA PHE A 187 -11.11 20.82 6.29
C PHE A 187 -11.62 20.23 7.62
N ARG A 188 -12.01 21.06 8.57
CA ARG A 188 -12.67 20.59 9.79
C ARG A 188 -14.14 20.36 9.47
N CYS A 189 -14.61 19.12 9.63
CA CYS A 189 -16.03 18.88 9.77
C CYS A 189 -16.50 19.58 11.05
N SER A 190 -17.19 20.70 10.90
CA SER A 190 -17.92 21.33 12.01
C SER A 190 -19.09 20.41 12.38
N GLY A 191 -18.88 19.60 13.39
CA GLY A 191 -19.90 18.86 14.13
C GLY A 191 -20.97 18.18 13.30
N GLY A 192 -20.81 16.89 13.07
CA GLY A 192 -21.87 16.01 12.63
C GLY A 192 -21.69 15.48 11.22
N LEU A 193 -21.51 14.17 11.18
CA LEU A 193 -21.82 13.26 10.08
C LEU A 193 -21.71 13.88 8.68
N LEU A 194 -20.78 13.39 7.91
CA LEU A 194 -21.01 13.26 6.47
C LEU A 194 -22.47 12.77 6.33
N GLN A 195 -23.39 13.68 6.04
CA GLN A 195 -24.68 13.28 5.55
C GLN A 195 -24.42 12.73 4.15
N VAL A 196 -24.07 11.46 4.09
CA VAL A 196 -24.29 10.69 2.89
C VAL A 196 -25.77 10.86 2.63
N ALA A 197 -26.12 11.60 1.56
CA ALA A 197 -27.49 11.74 1.13
C ALA A 197 -28.02 10.30 1.02
N ARG A 198 -28.87 9.90 1.96
CA ARG A 198 -29.62 8.66 1.86
C ARG A 198 -30.51 8.84 0.64
N ASN A 199 -30.21 8.10 -0.41
CA ASN A 199 -31.16 7.95 -1.49
C ASN A 199 -32.42 7.32 -0.86
N PRO A 200 -33.57 8.01 -0.87
CA PRO A 200 -34.78 7.53 -0.20
C PRO A 200 -35.35 6.23 -0.80
N ASP A 201 -34.80 5.76 -1.92
CA ASP A 201 -35.29 4.60 -2.66
C ASP A 201 -34.50 3.30 -2.42
N ASN A 202 -33.54 3.28 -1.49
CA ASN A 202 -32.87 2.02 -1.11
C ASN A 202 -33.49 1.45 0.15
N GLU A 203 -34.52 0.64 -0.08
CA GLU A 203 -35.03 -0.29 0.92
C GLU A 203 -33.93 -1.31 1.32
N VAL A 204 -33.77 -1.41 2.60
CA VAL A 204 -33.26 -2.44 3.50
C VAL A 204 -32.84 -3.76 2.82
N TRP A 205 -31.58 -4.10 3.02
CA TRP A 205 -31.11 -5.48 2.95
C TRP A 205 -31.27 -6.10 4.35
N ASP A 206 -32.29 -6.98 4.47
CA ASP A 206 -32.38 -7.98 5.53
C ASP A 206 -31.33 -9.08 5.36
#